data_7894c178c1c0acf6b77c7e8c372f60df
#
_entry.id   7894c178c1c0acf6b77c7e8c372f60df
#
_cell.length_a   1.000
_cell.length_b   1.000
_cell.length_c   1.000
_cell.angle_alpha   90.00
_cell.angle_beta   90.00
_cell.angle_gamma   90.00
#
_symmetry.space_group_name_H-M   'P 1'
#
loop_
_entity.id
_entity.type
_entity.pdbx_description
1 polymer ?
#
loop_
_entity_poly.entity_id
_entity_poly.type
_entity_poly.pdbx_seq_one_letter_code
_entity_poly.pdbx_strand_id
1 'polypeptide(L)'
;DISSITYCRTGAAVLSPELAARFERLFGLHVHESLGMTEMAGISSITPPGSEFPVNCVGFPLPYVQVRIVGLDVPSGQAARDLPAGTAGMVLFKAPNVIPGFLDPEDTARAFTEDGWLISGDVGFMDGEGRLHLQGRAKDLIIRGGHNIDPKTIEDALATHPAVQLCAAVGAPDAYAGELPVAFVTLADGAQATEAELVAYAAAHVDEGPARPKRVIVLDAMPMTNVGKIYKPDLRRLAAAVAVEAVVARTLQAAGLTEDAQIFRVLADAQPEVAVQAAPGTPAPLKEQLREALARLPVKVALRDLSLIHI
;
A
#
# COMPACT_ATOMS: atom_id res chain seq x y z
N ASP A 1 -14.70 -12.30 -30.71
CA ASP A 1 -13.90 -11.59 -31.71
C ASP A 1 -13.61 -10.17 -31.21
N ILE A 2 -12.32 -9.80 -31.12
CA ILE A 2 -11.82 -8.48 -30.69
C ILE A 2 -11.02 -7.78 -31.79
N SER A 3 -11.07 -8.28 -33.03
CA SER A 3 -10.27 -7.78 -34.15
C SER A 3 -10.52 -6.31 -34.51
N SER A 4 -11.66 -5.76 -34.08
CA SER A 4 -12.00 -4.34 -34.26
C SER A 4 -11.43 -3.41 -33.17
N ILE A 5 -10.87 -3.97 -32.09
CA ILE A 5 -10.27 -3.17 -31.03
C ILE A 5 -8.88 -2.73 -31.46
N THR A 6 -8.68 -1.42 -31.56
CA THR A 6 -7.41 -0.82 -31.98
C THR A 6 -6.69 -0.11 -30.84
N TYR A 7 -7.34 0.07 -29.69
CA TYR A 7 -6.81 0.79 -28.56
C TYR A 7 -7.36 0.26 -27.25
N CYS A 8 -6.48 -0.17 -26.36
CA CYS A 8 -6.80 -0.60 -25.00
C CYS A 8 -6.15 0.33 -23.99
N ARG A 9 -6.92 0.77 -23.01
CA ARG A 9 -6.44 1.67 -21.97
C ARG A 9 -6.84 1.18 -20.59
N THR A 10 -5.93 1.32 -19.65
CA THR A 10 -6.17 1.14 -18.22
C THR A 10 -5.90 2.43 -17.44
N GLY A 11 -6.41 2.50 -16.23
CA GLY A 11 -6.20 3.62 -15.31
C GLY A 11 -6.80 3.32 -13.95
N ALA A 12 -6.68 4.29 -13.06
CA ALA A 12 -7.21 4.22 -11.68
C ALA A 12 -6.55 3.18 -10.74
N ALA A 13 -5.73 2.27 -11.24
CA ALA A 13 -4.90 1.36 -10.46
C ALA A 13 -3.57 1.15 -11.19
N VAL A 14 -2.55 0.77 -10.45
CA VAL A 14 -1.23 0.49 -11.03
C VAL A 14 -1.31 -0.80 -11.83
N LEU A 15 -0.80 -0.78 -13.07
CA LEU A 15 -0.68 -1.96 -13.91
C LEU A 15 0.61 -2.70 -13.55
N SER A 16 0.51 -4.03 -13.30
CA SER A 16 1.72 -4.82 -13.12
C SER A 16 2.36 -5.15 -14.47
N PRO A 17 3.71 -5.18 -14.58
CA PRO A 17 4.40 -5.54 -15.81
C PRO A 17 4.00 -6.93 -16.33
N GLU A 18 3.81 -7.90 -15.43
CA GLU A 18 3.41 -9.26 -15.80
C GLU A 18 1.99 -9.29 -16.41
N LEU A 19 1.05 -8.53 -15.83
CA LEU A 19 -0.31 -8.44 -16.38
C LEU A 19 -0.30 -7.76 -17.75
N ALA A 20 0.47 -6.68 -17.93
CA ALA A 20 0.63 -5.99 -19.20
C ALA A 20 1.18 -6.95 -20.26
N ALA A 21 2.30 -7.63 -19.96
CA ALA A 21 2.92 -8.59 -20.87
C ALA A 21 2.01 -9.78 -21.19
N ARG A 22 1.25 -10.28 -20.21
CA ARG A 22 0.27 -11.34 -20.43
C ARG A 22 -0.86 -10.90 -21.35
N PHE A 23 -1.39 -9.70 -21.14
CA PHE A 23 -2.43 -9.13 -21.99
C PHE A 23 -1.94 -9.00 -23.45
N GLU A 24 -0.75 -8.44 -23.63
CA GLU A 24 -0.14 -8.24 -24.93
C GLU A 24 0.11 -9.56 -25.66
N ARG A 25 0.63 -10.59 -24.97
CA ARG A 25 0.79 -11.94 -25.52
C ARG A 25 -0.54 -12.58 -25.96
N LEU A 26 -1.62 -12.36 -25.20
CA LEU A 26 -2.92 -12.98 -25.48
C LEU A 26 -3.70 -12.27 -26.58
N PHE A 27 -3.60 -10.95 -26.67
CA PHE A 27 -4.47 -10.15 -27.52
C PHE A 27 -3.74 -9.42 -28.64
N GLY A 28 -2.40 -9.37 -28.61
CA GLY A 28 -1.60 -8.62 -29.59
C GLY A 28 -1.81 -7.11 -29.52
N LEU A 29 -2.29 -6.60 -28.39
CA LEU A 29 -2.61 -5.20 -28.16
C LEU A 29 -1.83 -4.65 -26.99
N HIS A 30 -1.17 -3.51 -27.20
CA HIS A 30 -0.53 -2.77 -26.09
C HIS A 30 -1.57 -2.12 -25.16
N VAL A 31 -1.32 -2.17 -23.85
CA VAL A 31 -2.18 -1.53 -22.86
C VAL A 31 -1.64 -0.15 -22.52
N HIS A 32 -2.35 0.87 -22.95
CA HIS A 32 -2.04 2.26 -22.67
C HIS A 32 -2.46 2.63 -21.25
N GLU A 33 -1.63 3.39 -20.55
CA GLU A 33 -1.92 3.85 -19.20
C GLU A 33 -2.37 5.31 -19.16
N SER A 34 -3.20 5.64 -18.19
CA SER A 34 -3.63 7.01 -17.91
C SER A 34 -3.74 7.24 -16.41
N LEU A 35 -3.42 8.46 -15.99
CA LEU A 35 -3.69 8.94 -14.64
C LEU A 35 -4.91 9.87 -14.65
N GLY A 36 -5.75 9.71 -13.66
CA GLY A 36 -6.89 10.59 -13.42
C GLY A 36 -7.39 10.45 -12.00
N MET A 37 -8.09 11.47 -11.55
CA MET A 37 -8.67 11.55 -10.21
C MET A 37 -9.97 12.36 -10.22
N THR A 38 -10.80 12.14 -9.22
CA THR A 38 -12.08 12.84 -9.05
C THR A 38 -11.87 14.34 -8.92
N GLU A 39 -10.83 14.74 -8.22
CA GLU A 39 -10.44 16.13 -7.96
C GLU A 39 -10.03 16.89 -9.24
N MET A 40 -9.78 16.17 -10.33
CA MET A 40 -9.50 16.72 -11.66
C MET A 40 -10.61 16.44 -12.67
N ALA A 41 -11.78 16.04 -12.22
CA ALA A 41 -12.92 15.70 -13.07
C ALA A 41 -12.59 14.66 -14.17
N GLY A 42 -11.61 13.80 -13.94
CA GLY A 42 -11.20 12.75 -14.87
C GLY A 42 -9.70 12.62 -15.07
N ILE A 43 -9.30 12.53 -16.35
CA ILE A 43 -7.93 12.21 -16.76
C ILE A 43 -7.05 13.47 -16.71
N SER A 44 -5.83 13.30 -16.14
CA SER A 44 -4.79 14.35 -16.10
C SER A 44 -3.63 14.09 -17.06
N SER A 45 -3.29 12.82 -17.31
CA SER A 45 -2.25 12.42 -18.24
C SER A 45 -2.59 11.12 -18.94
N ILE A 46 -1.99 10.89 -20.11
CA ILE A 46 -2.30 9.74 -20.96
C ILE A 46 -1.11 9.40 -21.85
N THR A 47 -0.91 8.10 -22.13
CA THR A 47 -0.03 7.64 -23.19
C THR A 47 -0.74 7.78 -24.55
N PRO A 48 -0.11 8.41 -25.56
CA PRO A 48 -0.71 8.56 -26.88
C PRO A 48 -0.97 7.23 -27.58
N PRO A 49 -2.04 7.10 -28.38
CA PRO A 49 -2.26 5.94 -29.23
C PRO A 49 -1.11 5.69 -30.21
N GLY A 50 -0.80 4.41 -30.46
CA GLY A 50 0.23 4.01 -31.42
C GLY A 50 1.68 4.21 -30.94
N SER A 51 1.87 4.51 -29.67
CA SER A 51 3.18 4.60 -29.03
C SER A 51 3.32 3.53 -27.95
N GLU A 52 4.51 2.96 -27.83
CA GLU A 52 4.85 2.04 -26.76
C GLU A 52 5.53 2.81 -25.62
N PHE A 53 5.03 2.64 -24.42
CA PHE A 53 5.58 3.25 -23.21
C PHE A 53 5.87 2.16 -22.17
N PRO A 54 6.90 2.36 -21.34
CA PRO A 54 7.14 1.45 -20.22
C PRO A 54 5.93 1.41 -19.28
N VAL A 55 5.69 0.30 -18.64
CA VAL A 55 4.66 0.16 -17.59
C VAL A 55 4.92 1.19 -16.49
N ASN A 56 3.84 1.76 -15.95
CA ASN A 56 3.81 2.88 -14.99
C ASN A 56 4.18 4.25 -15.60
N CYS A 57 4.45 4.34 -16.88
CA CYS A 57 4.49 5.61 -17.60
C CYS A 57 3.04 5.98 -17.99
N VAL A 58 2.47 6.99 -17.33
CA VAL A 58 1.13 7.49 -17.64
C VAL A 58 1.14 8.57 -18.71
N GLY A 59 2.26 8.67 -19.44
CA GLY A 59 2.41 9.50 -20.63
C GLY A 59 2.54 10.99 -20.33
N PHE A 60 1.94 11.80 -21.19
CA PHE A 60 2.05 13.26 -21.13
C PHE A 60 0.85 13.87 -20.41
N PRO A 61 1.05 14.98 -19.66
CA PRO A 61 -0.05 15.80 -19.17
C PRO A 61 -0.96 16.25 -20.34
N LEU A 62 -2.26 16.24 -20.11
CA LEU A 62 -3.22 16.77 -21.08
C LEU A 62 -3.05 18.29 -21.29
N PRO A 63 -3.55 18.85 -22.38
CA PRO A 63 -3.53 20.29 -22.59
C PRO A 63 -4.08 21.06 -21.39
N TYR A 64 -3.39 22.13 -21.00
CA TYR A 64 -3.67 22.98 -19.83
C TYR A 64 -3.42 22.33 -18.46
N VAL A 65 -3.02 21.06 -18.38
CA VAL A 65 -2.59 20.42 -17.14
C VAL A 65 -1.11 20.70 -16.91
N GLN A 66 -0.81 21.34 -15.81
CA GLN A 66 0.56 21.56 -15.33
C GLN A 66 0.87 20.52 -14.25
N VAL A 67 2.09 19.99 -14.27
CA VAL A 67 2.59 18.99 -13.31
C VAL A 67 3.86 19.52 -12.67
N ARG A 68 3.98 19.34 -11.36
CA ARG A 68 5.22 19.55 -10.60
C ARG A 68 5.52 18.30 -9.78
N ILE A 69 6.79 18.00 -9.61
CA ILE A 69 7.27 16.97 -8.69
C ILE A 69 8.04 17.68 -7.58
N VAL A 70 7.62 17.45 -6.34
CA VAL A 70 8.19 18.10 -5.16
C VAL A 70 8.57 17.05 -4.09
N GLY A 71 9.26 17.46 -3.03
CA GLY A 71 9.54 16.57 -1.90
C GLY A 71 8.27 15.91 -1.35
N LEU A 72 8.38 14.72 -0.75
CA LEU A 72 7.23 13.98 -0.21
C LEU A 72 6.53 14.74 0.92
N ASP A 73 7.29 15.45 1.74
CA ASP A 73 6.74 16.34 2.75
C ASP A 73 6.37 17.67 2.10
N VAL A 74 5.10 17.82 1.76
CA VAL A 74 4.54 19.08 1.24
C VAL A 74 3.97 19.86 2.43
N PRO A 75 4.68 20.90 2.93
CA PRO A 75 4.18 21.65 4.07
C PRO A 75 2.95 22.46 3.66
N SER A 76 1.90 22.39 4.47
CA SER A 76 0.75 23.28 4.33
C SER A 76 1.20 24.74 4.45
N GLY A 77 0.78 25.58 3.54
CA GLY A 77 1.05 27.02 3.61
C GLY A 77 2.49 27.45 3.28
N GLN A 78 3.27 26.60 2.59
CA GLN A 78 4.58 26.96 2.05
C GLN A 78 4.69 26.58 0.57
N ALA A 79 5.50 27.35 -0.19
CA ALA A 79 5.80 27.01 -1.56
C ALA A 79 6.69 25.75 -1.60
N ALA A 80 6.22 24.72 -2.28
CA ALA A 80 6.98 23.49 -2.47
C ALA A 80 8.12 23.71 -3.48
N ARG A 81 9.29 23.09 -3.23
CA ARG A 81 10.44 23.16 -4.12
C ARG A 81 10.39 22.03 -5.13
N ASP A 82 10.54 22.36 -6.42
CA ASP A 82 10.61 21.37 -7.50
C ASP A 82 11.84 20.48 -7.38
N LEU A 83 11.65 19.19 -7.68
CA LEU A 83 12.72 18.22 -7.82
C LEU A 83 13.22 18.16 -9.27
N PRO A 84 14.50 17.80 -9.48
CA PRO A 84 15.04 17.57 -10.82
C PRO A 84 14.30 16.46 -11.57
N ALA A 85 14.31 16.50 -12.91
CA ALA A 85 13.79 15.41 -13.74
C ALA A 85 14.43 14.06 -13.35
N GLY A 86 13.64 13.01 -13.38
CA GLY A 86 14.03 11.66 -12.96
C GLY A 86 14.08 11.45 -11.44
N THR A 87 13.80 12.47 -10.63
CA THR A 87 13.76 12.34 -9.17
C THR A 87 12.32 12.16 -8.72
N ALA A 88 12.05 11.07 -8.00
CA ALA A 88 10.73 10.76 -7.49
C ALA A 88 10.33 11.67 -6.32
N GLY A 89 9.06 12.06 -6.30
CA GLY A 89 8.47 12.90 -5.26
C GLY A 89 6.95 12.94 -5.35
N MET A 90 6.34 13.84 -4.58
CA MET A 90 4.90 14.10 -4.61
C MET A 90 4.52 14.75 -5.94
N VAL A 91 3.53 14.19 -6.61
CA VAL A 91 2.98 14.75 -7.85
C VAL A 91 1.95 15.83 -7.50
N LEU A 92 2.14 17.03 -8.00
CA LEU A 92 1.21 18.14 -7.88
C LEU A 92 0.60 18.48 -9.23
N PHE A 93 -0.69 18.86 -9.24
CA PHE A 93 -1.40 19.29 -10.44
C PHE A 93 -1.96 20.69 -10.32
N LYS A 94 -1.96 21.42 -11.44
CA LYS A 94 -2.68 22.69 -11.61
C LYS A 94 -3.33 22.71 -12.98
N ALA A 95 -4.66 22.86 -13.01
CA ALA A 95 -5.42 22.82 -14.26
C ALA A 95 -6.78 23.50 -14.08
N PRO A 96 -7.43 23.96 -15.19
CA PRO A 96 -8.74 24.59 -15.11
C PRO A 96 -9.85 23.67 -14.60
N ASN A 97 -9.67 22.35 -14.71
CA ASN A 97 -10.62 21.33 -14.29
C ASN A 97 -10.37 20.77 -12.88
N VAL A 98 -9.41 21.32 -12.14
CA VAL A 98 -9.23 21.00 -10.72
C VAL A 98 -10.39 21.57 -9.92
N ILE A 99 -10.95 20.79 -8.98
CA ILE A 99 -12.00 21.26 -8.07
C ILE A 99 -11.53 22.49 -7.29
N PRO A 100 -12.43 23.43 -6.95
CA PRO A 100 -12.06 24.62 -6.16
C PRO A 100 -11.79 24.30 -4.69
N GLY A 101 -12.19 23.12 -4.21
CA GLY A 101 -12.02 22.63 -2.84
C GLY A 101 -13.00 21.52 -2.50
N PHE A 102 -12.90 21.03 -1.28
CA PHE A 102 -13.79 20.04 -0.67
C PHE A 102 -14.90 20.74 0.11
N LEU A 103 -15.91 19.98 0.52
CA LEU A 103 -16.99 20.49 1.38
C LEU A 103 -16.47 20.91 2.77
N ASP A 104 -15.48 20.17 3.28
CA ASP A 104 -14.78 20.53 4.50
C ASP A 104 -13.61 21.47 4.17
N PRO A 105 -13.56 22.67 4.75
CA PRO A 105 -12.44 23.62 4.59
C PRO A 105 -11.09 23.07 5.05
N GLU A 106 -11.06 22.20 6.06
CA GLU A 106 -9.82 21.58 6.52
C GLU A 106 -9.28 20.58 5.51
N ASP A 107 -10.15 19.81 4.83
CA ASP A 107 -9.76 18.94 3.74
C ASP A 107 -9.22 19.73 2.55
N THR A 108 -9.85 20.87 2.26
CA THR A 108 -9.34 21.79 1.23
C THR A 108 -7.93 22.30 1.59
N ALA A 109 -7.74 22.76 2.83
CA ALA A 109 -6.44 23.26 3.28
C ALA A 109 -5.34 22.19 3.23
N ARG A 110 -5.69 20.91 3.43
CA ARG A 110 -4.75 19.78 3.33
C ARG A 110 -4.47 19.35 1.89
N ALA A 111 -5.41 19.56 0.99
CA ALA A 111 -5.32 19.09 -0.39
C ALA A 111 -4.61 20.06 -1.34
N PHE A 112 -4.42 21.31 -0.93
CA PHE A 112 -3.80 22.32 -1.79
C PHE A 112 -2.59 22.97 -1.13
N THR A 113 -1.60 23.29 -1.97
CA THR A 113 -0.51 24.18 -1.57
C THR A 113 -0.99 25.64 -1.49
N GLU A 114 -0.20 26.52 -0.86
CA GLU A 114 -0.52 27.94 -0.74
C GLU A 114 -0.67 28.63 -2.13
N ASP A 115 0.14 28.20 -3.11
CA ASP A 115 0.11 28.71 -4.48
C ASP A 115 -0.90 27.98 -5.40
N GLY A 116 -1.81 27.20 -4.78
CA GLY A 116 -3.00 26.63 -5.43
C GLY A 116 -2.73 25.40 -6.31
N TRP A 117 -1.73 24.57 -5.98
CA TRP A 117 -1.52 23.27 -6.58
C TRP A 117 -2.23 22.18 -5.79
N LEU A 118 -2.93 21.31 -6.50
CA LEU A 118 -3.55 20.11 -5.92
C LEU A 118 -2.47 19.09 -5.58
N ILE A 119 -2.44 18.63 -4.35
CA ILE A 119 -1.58 17.53 -3.86
C ILE A 119 -2.27 16.22 -4.20
N SER A 120 -1.77 15.50 -5.21
CA SER A 120 -2.45 14.30 -5.70
C SER A 120 -2.41 13.13 -4.71
N GLY A 121 -1.41 13.10 -3.84
CA GLY A 121 -1.08 11.95 -3.01
C GLY A 121 -0.38 10.82 -3.78
N ASP A 122 -0.12 10.98 -5.08
CA ASP A 122 0.66 10.06 -5.89
C ASP A 122 2.14 10.41 -5.83
N VAL A 123 2.99 9.38 -5.85
CA VAL A 123 4.45 9.49 -5.95
C VAL A 123 4.86 9.16 -7.37
N GLY A 124 5.70 10.01 -7.96
CA GLY A 124 6.16 9.81 -9.31
C GLY A 124 7.28 10.76 -9.69
N PHE A 125 7.69 10.73 -10.94
CA PHE A 125 8.68 11.63 -11.50
C PHE A 125 8.35 12.00 -12.94
N MET A 126 8.84 13.16 -13.36
CA MET A 126 8.88 13.54 -14.78
C MET A 126 10.23 13.14 -15.35
N ASP A 127 10.25 12.48 -16.50
CA ASP A 127 11.51 12.19 -17.20
C ASP A 127 11.98 13.38 -18.06
N GLY A 128 13.15 13.21 -18.70
CA GLY A 128 13.74 14.25 -19.55
C GLY A 128 12.96 14.56 -20.82
N GLU A 129 11.97 13.72 -21.18
CA GLU A 129 11.08 13.91 -22.33
C GLU A 129 9.73 14.51 -21.95
N GLY A 130 9.52 14.77 -20.65
CA GLY A 130 8.28 15.35 -20.13
C GLY A 130 7.16 14.33 -19.93
N ARG A 131 7.49 13.04 -19.81
CA ARG A 131 6.54 11.97 -19.48
C ARG A 131 6.44 11.79 -17.98
N LEU A 132 5.23 11.60 -17.49
CA LEU A 132 4.96 11.30 -16.08
C LEU A 132 5.01 9.79 -15.82
N HIS A 133 5.80 9.41 -14.85
CA HIS A 133 5.93 8.04 -14.35
C HIS A 133 5.41 7.98 -12.92
N LEU A 134 4.61 6.94 -12.60
CA LEU A 134 4.10 6.73 -11.26
C LEU A 134 4.84 5.59 -10.55
N GLN A 135 5.06 5.77 -9.26
CA GLN A 135 5.63 4.73 -8.38
C GLN A 135 4.60 4.18 -7.40
N GLY A 136 3.61 4.98 -7.00
CA GLY A 136 2.58 4.55 -6.05
C GLY A 136 1.90 5.73 -5.36
N ARG A 137 1.38 5.47 -4.17
CA ARG A 137 0.74 6.49 -3.32
C ARG A 137 1.62 6.80 -2.12
N ALA A 138 1.77 8.07 -1.78
CA ALA A 138 2.57 8.49 -0.63
C ALA A 138 2.10 7.84 0.68
N LYS A 139 0.77 7.73 0.88
CA LYS A 139 0.17 7.06 2.03
C LYS A 139 0.36 5.54 2.06
N ASP A 140 0.80 4.95 0.96
CA ASP A 140 1.00 3.51 0.84
C ASP A 140 2.47 3.12 1.01
N LEU A 141 3.39 4.11 0.97
CA LEU A 141 4.81 3.87 1.25
C LEU A 141 4.97 3.23 2.63
N ILE A 142 5.83 2.23 2.69
CA ILE A 142 6.21 1.57 3.94
C ILE A 142 7.44 2.29 4.51
N ILE A 143 7.29 2.89 5.69
CA ILE A 143 8.35 3.71 6.30
C ILE A 143 9.15 2.85 7.28
N ARG A 144 10.25 2.29 6.80
CA ARG A 144 11.11 1.42 7.58
C ARG A 144 12.42 2.12 7.94
N GLY A 145 12.57 2.54 9.18
CA GLY A 145 13.82 3.16 9.67
C GLY A 145 14.26 4.38 8.85
N GLY A 146 13.29 5.17 8.36
CA GLY A 146 13.52 6.34 7.50
C GLY A 146 13.65 6.04 6.00
N HIS A 147 13.62 4.76 5.58
CA HIS A 147 13.51 4.38 4.16
C HIS A 147 12.06 4.38 3.72
N ASN A 148 11.74 5.09 2.64
CA ASN A 148 10.45 5.05 1.97
C ASN A 148 10.44 3.90 0.96
N ILE A 149 9.86 2.79 1.33
CA ILE A 149 9.78 1.58 0.50
C ILE A 149 8.49 1.63 -0.30
N ASP A 150 8.61 1.53 -1.63
CA ASP A 150 7.46 1.35 -2.50
C ASP A 150 6.93 -0.09 -2.38
N PRO A 151 5.68 -0.30 -1.92
CA PRO A 151 5.07 -1.62 -1.86
C PRO A 151 5.10 -2.37 -3.18
N LYS A 152 5.06 -1.63 -4.29
CA LYS A 152 5.05 -2.17 -5.64
C LYS A 152 6.29 -3.02 -5.94
N THR A 153 7.45 -2.67 -5.43
CA THR A 153 8.68 -3.47 -5.57
C THR A 153 8.48 -4.91 -5.06
N ILE A 154 7.72 -5.05 -3.97
CA ILE A 154 7.41 -6.36 -3.38
C ILE A 154 6.29 -7.05 -4.17
N GLU A 155 5.27 -6.30 -4.56
CA GLU A 155 4.11 -6.77 -5.28
C GLU A 155 4.52 -7.31 -6.66
N ASP A 156 5.34 -6.57 -7.40
CA ASP A 156 5.84 -6.99 -8.72
C ASP A 156 6.71 -8.25 -8.62
N ALA A 157 7.58 -8.33 -7.62
CA ALA A 157 8.40 -9.52 -7.40
C ALA A 157 7.54 -10.76 -7.10
N LEU A 158 6.55 -10.65 -6.21
CA LEU A 158 5.68 -11.78 -5.86
C LEU A 158 4.70 -12.14 -6.99
N ALA A 159 4.29 -11.18 -7.81
CA ALA A 159 3.41 -11.43 -8.95
C ALA A 159 4.05 -12.34 -10.03
N THR A 160 5.39 -12.44 -10.07
CA THR A 160 6.09 -13.38 -10.97
C THR A 160 6.11 -14.82 -10.45
N HIS A 161 5.70 -15.07 -9.20
CA HIS A 161 5.65 -16.42 -8.67
C HIS A 161 4.46 -17.20 -9.26
N PRO A 162 4.67 -18.43 -9.83
CA PRO A 162 3.63 -19.14 -10.58
C PRO A 162 2.39 -19.51 -9.76
N ALA A 163 2.50 -19.62 -8.45
CA ALA A 163 1.37 -19.90 -7.56
C ALA A 163 0.61 -18.67 -7.13
N VAL A 164 1.11 -17.44 -7.34
CA VAL A 164 0.46 -16.21 -6.86
C VAL A 164 -0.54 -15.70 -7.90
N GLN A 165 -1.76 -15.44 -7.47
CA GLN A 165 -2.82 -14.83 -8.28
C GLN A 165 -2.90 -13.32 -8.08
N LEU A 166 -3.01 -12.88 -6.82
CA LEU A 166 -3.01 -11.47 -6.43
C LEU A 166 -2.00 -11.26 -5.30
N CYS A 167 -1.41 -10.09 -5.29
CA CYS A 167 -0.47 -9.68 -4.24
C CYS A 167 -0.70 -8.23 -3.85
N ALA A 168 -0.53 -7.92 -2.57
CA ALA A 168 -0.44 -6.56 -2.07
C ALA A 168 0.50 -6.51 -0.87
N ALA A 169 1.31 -5.46 -0.78
CA ALA A 169 2.22 -5.23 0.34
C ALA A 169 1.81 -3.97 1.12
N VAL A 170 2.00 -4.04 2.44
CA VAL A 170 1.76 -2.94 3.38
C VAL A 170 2.79 -2.95 4.51
N GLY A 171 2.91 -1.85 5.23
CA GLY A 171 3.68 -1.79 6.47
C GLY A 171 2.93 -2.44 7.63
N ALA A 172 3.60 -3.34 8.35
CA ALA A 172 3.18 -3.79 9.66
C ALA A 172 3.88 -2.96 10.73
N PRO A 173 3.18 -2.51 11.79
CA PRO A 173 3.78 -1.72 12.86
C PRO A 173 4.95 -2.44 13.54
N ASP A 174 6.07 -1.74 13.74
CA ASP A 174 7.24 -2.26 14.44
C ASP A 174 7.79 -1.21 15.41
N ALA A 175 8.18 -1.67 16.61
CA ALA A 175 8.61 -0.81 17.71
C ALA A 175 9.96 -0.10 17.44
N TYR A 176 10.79 -0.60 16.54
CA TYR A 176 12.12 -0.09 16.26
C TYR A 176 12.25 0.55 14.88
N ALA A 177 11.67 -0.11 13.89
CA ALA A 177 11.77 0.32 12.50
C ALA A 177 10.62 1.24 12.06
N GLY A 178 9.62 1.48 12.92
CA GLY A 178 8.35 2.12 12.57
C GLY A 178 7.45 1.14 11.86
N GLU A 179 7.83 0.68 10.67
CA GLU A 179 7.12 -0.35 9.92
C GLU A 179 8.06 -1.43 9.38
N LEU A 180 7.53 -2.64 9.22
CA LEU A 180 8.17 -3.73 8.48
C LEU A 180 7.29 -4.15 7.29
N PRO A 181 7.89 -4.40 6.11
CA PRO A 181 7.13 -4.88 4.96
C PRO A 181 6.49 -6.25 5.24
N VAL A 182 5.19 -6.36 4.97
CA VAL A 182 4.42 -7.61 4.97
C VAL A 182 3.63 -7.66 3.68
N ALA A 183 3.63 -8.81 3.01
CA ALA A 183 2.83 -9.03 1.82
C ALA A 183 1.67 -9.99 2.13
N PHE A 184 0.57 -9.79 1.42
CA PHE A 184 -0.60 -10.66 1.40
C PHE A 184 -0.79 -11.15 -0.03
N VAL A 185 -1.03 -12.44 -0.18
CA VAL A 185 -1.23 -13.06 -1.49
C VAL A 185 -2.48 -13.93 -1.49
N THR A 186 -3.13 -14.06 -2.65
CA THR A 186 -4.01 -15.19 -2.94
C THR A 186 -3.32 -16.10 -3.93
N LEU A 187 -3.59 -17.39 -3.84
CA LEU A 187 -3.00 -18.37 -4.76
C LEU A 187 -3.91 -18.60 -5.97
N ALA A 188 -3.31 -18.97 -7.09
CA ALA A 188 -4.04 -19.40 -8.27
C ALA A 188 -4.78 -20.72 -8.00
N ASP A 189 -5.86 -20.96 -8.73
CA ASP A 189 -6.69 -22.16 -8.57
C ASP A 189 -5.85 -23.44 -8.63
N GLY A 190 -5.94 -24.26 -7.58
CA GLY A 190 -5.20 -25.50 -7.44
C GLY A 190 -3.71 -25.35 -7.12
N ALA A 191 -3.17 -24.15 -7.05
CA ALA A 191 -1.78 -23.91 -6.66
C ALA A 191 -1.61 -24.03 -5.14
N GLN A 192 -0.40 -24.40 -4.73
CA GLN A 192 0.02 -24.44 -3.33
C GLN A 192 1.36 -23.76 -3.18
N ALA A 193 1.51 -22.99 -2.14
CA ALA A 193 2.77 -22.39 -1.72
C ALA A 193 2.69 -22.11 -0.21
N THR A 194 3.80 -22.31 0.49
CA THR A 194 3.93 -21.98 1.91
C THR A 194 4.40 -20.54 2.10
N GLU A 195 4.13 -19.94 3.25
CA GLU A 195 4.65 -18.63 3.63
C GLU A 195 6.19 -18.59 3.50
N ALA A 196 6.88 -19.63 3.94
CA ALA A 196 8.34 -19.70 3.92
C ALA A 196 8.90 -19.68 2.48
N GLU A 197 8.28 -20.42 1.56
CA GLU A 197 8.65 -20.42 0.14
C GLU A 197 8.45 -19.05 -0.49
N LEU A 198 7.33 -18.39 -0.22
CA LEU A 198 7.01 -17.06 -0.75
C LEU A 198 7.94 -15.98 -0.17
N VAL A 199 8.30 -16.05 1.11
CA VAL A 199 9.29 -15.16 1.73
C VAL A 199 10.66 -15.35 1.09
N ALA A 200 11.08 -16.60 0.90
CA ALA A 200 12.36 -16.91 0.24
C ALA A 200 12.37 -16.42 -1.22
N TYR A 201 11.25 -16.60 -1.93
CA TYR A 201 11.10 -16.12 -3.29
C TYR A 201 11.21 -14.59 -3.36
N ALA A 202 10.45 -13.87 -2.52
CA ALA A 202 10.54 -12.41 -2.44
C ALA A 202 11.95 -11.94 -2.09
N ALA A 203 12.64 -12.61 -1.16
CA ALA A 203 14.01 -12.26 -0.79
C ALA A 203 15.02 -12.42 -1.94
N ALA A 204 14.76 -13.32 -2.88
CA ALA A 204 15.60 -13.54 -4.06
C ALA A 204 15.31 -12.57 -5.21
N HIS A 205 14.08 -12.01 -5.30
CA HIS A 205 13.63 -11.18 -6.42
C HIS A 205 13.43 -9.69 -6.04
N VAL A 206 13.53 -9.33 -4.77
CA VAL A 206 13.52 -7.94 -4.29
C VAL A 206 14.96 -7.52 -4.04
N ASP A 207 15.49 -6.64 -4.90
CA ASP A 207 16.89 -6.20 -4.84
C ASP A 207 17.19 -5.40 -3.56
N GLU A 208 16.27 -4.51 -3.18
CA GLU A 208 16.42 -3.63 -2.03
C GLU A 208 16.22 -4.41 -0.72
N GLY A 209 17.30 -4.60 0.04
CA GLY A 209 17.29 -5.37 1.29
C GLY A 209 16.22 -4.91 2.31
N PRO A 210 16.05 -3.60 2.59
CA PRO A 210 14.99 -3.09 3.46
C PRO A 210 13.57 -3.41 2.98
N ALA A 211 13.34 -3.53 1.68
CA ALA A 211 12.04 -3.83 1.09
C ALA A 211 11.64 -5.30 1.19
N ARG A 212 12.59 -6.20 1.46
CA ARG A 212 12.30 -7.64 1.57
C ARG A 212 11.28 -7.91 2.68
N PRO A 213 10.11 -8.52 2.35
CA PRO A 213 9.05 -8.74 3.31
C PRO A 213 9.49 -9.73 4.38
N LYS A 214 9.09 -9.46 5.63
CA LYS A 214 9.36 -10.36 6.75
C LYS A 214 8.37 -11.50 6.83
N ARG A 215 7.18 -11.31 6.26
CA ARG A 215 6.12 -12.31 6.16
C ARG A 215 5.39 -12.16 4.83
N VAL A 216 4.93 -13.29 4.30
CA VAL A 216 4.03 -13.35 3.14
C VAL A 216 2.85 -14.22 3.53
N ILE A 217 1.70 -13.62 3.77
CA ILE A 217 0.52 -14.28 4.31
C ILE A 217 -0.40 -14.68 3.16
N VAL A 218 -0.78 -15.95 3.12
CA VAL A 218 -1.75 -16.45 2.15
C VAL A 218 -3.15 -16.20 2.68
N LEU A 219 -3.98 -15.53 1.87
CA LEU A 219 -5.39 -15.27 2.15
C LEU A 219 -6.28 -16.12 1.24
N ASP A 220 -7.43 -16.54 1.72
CA ASP A 220 -8.46 -17.19 0.91
C ASP A 220 -9.05 -16.23 -0.14
N ALA A 221 -9.19 -14.97 0.23
CA ALA A 221 -9.67 -13.91 -0.66
C ALA A 221 -8.99 -12.57 -0.35
N MET A 222 -8.61 -11.84 -1.39
CA MET A 222 -8.06 -10.50 -1.26
C MET A 222 -9.18 -9.50 -0.94
N PRO A 223 -9.04 -8.63 0.08
CA PRO A 223 -10.00 -7.56 0.32
C PRO A 223 -10.08 -6.62 -0.88
N MET A 224 -11.29 -6.41 -1.41
CA MET A 224 -11.51 -5.61 -2.61
C MET A 224 -12.56 -4.51 -2.37
N THR A 225 -12.38 -3.39 -3.06
CA THR A 225 -13.43 -2.38 -3.15
C THR A 225 -14.54 -2.82 -4.11
N ASN A 226 -15.70 -2.16 -4.05
CA ASN A 226 -16.84 -2.42 -4.95
C ASN A 226 -16.49 -2.23 -6.45
N VAL A 227 -15.40 -1.54 -6.75
CA VAL A 227 -14.93 -1.30 -8.12
C VAL A 227 -13.73 -2.19 -8.49
N GLY A 228 -13.47 -3.26 -7.73
CA GLY A 228 -12.46 -4.26 -8.05
C GLY A 228 -11.01 -3.85 -7.76
N LYS A 229 -10.76 -2.89 -6.85
CA LYS A 229 -9.41 -2.53 -6.40
C LYS A 229 -9.10 -3.20 -5.06
N ILE A 230 -7.84 -3.58 -4.85
CA ILE A 230 -7.39 -4.09 -3.55
C ILE A 230 -7.58 -3.01 -2.48
N TYR A 231 -8.25 -3.39 -1.39
CA TYR A 231 -8.56 -2.48 -0.28
C TYR A 231 -7.47 -2.55 0.79
N LYS A 232 -6.38 -1.81 0.58
CA LYS A 232 -5.21 -1.79 1.48
C LYS A 232 -5.51 -1.41 2.95
N PRO A 233 -6.52 -0.59 3.30
CA PRO A 233 -6.84 -0.35 4.71
C PRO A 233 -7.14 -1.63 5.51
N ASP A 234 -7.82 -2.61 4.94
CA ASP A 234 -8.06 -3.89 5.60
C ASP A 234 -6.78 -4.70 5.75
N LEU A 235 -5.91 -4.68 4.74
CA LEU A 235 -4.61 -5.35 4.82
C LEU A 235 -3.70 -4.73 5.88
N ARG A 236 -3.72 -3.40 6.06
CA ARG A 236 -2.99 -2.73 7.14
C ARG A 236 -3.50 -3.16 8.52
N ARG A 237 -4.82 -3.33 8.66
CA ARG A 237 -5.42 -3.85 9.90
C ARG A 237 -4.95 -5.27 10.19
N LEU A 238 -4.95 -6.14 9.18
CA LEU A 238 -4.42 -7.50 9.31
C LEU A 238 -2.92 -7.49 9.64
N ALA A 239 -2.13 -6.64 9.00
CA ALA A 239 -0.71 -6.49 9.30
C ALA A 239 -0.45 -5.99 10.73
N ALA A 240 -1.28 -5.07 11.22
CA ALA A 240 -1.22 -4.63 12.61
C ALA A 240 -1.57 -5.78 13.58
N ALA A 241 -2.58 -6.61 13.28
CA ALA A 241 -2.90 -7.79 14.07
C ALA A 241 -1.72 -8.78 14.13
N VAL A 242 -1.09 -9.06 13.00
CA VAL A 242 0.12 -9.91 12.91
C VAL A 242 1.27 -9.38 13.78
N ALA A 243 1.50 -8.05 13.76
CA ALA A 243 2.51 -7.42 14.60
C ALA A 243 2.18 -7.57 16.10
N VAL A 244 0.92 -7.39 16.47
CA VAL A 244 0.43 -7.56 17.84
C VAL A 244 0.55 -9.01 18.28
N GLU A 245 0.18 -9.98 17.43
CA GLU A 245 0.36 -11.43 17.70
C GLU A 245 1.82 -11.76 18.02
N ALA A 246 2.76 -11.22 17.24
CA ALA A 246 4.18 -11.42 17.48
C ALA A 246 4.66 -10.81 18.82
N VAL A 247 4.05 -9.72 19.28
CA VAL A 247 4.34 -9.13 20.59
C VAL A 247 3.75 -10.02 21.70
N VAL A 248 2.52 -10.49 21.53
CA VAL A 248 1.88 -11.42 22.48
C VAL A 248 2.71 -12.68 22.64
N ALA A 249 3.07 -13.33 21.53
CA ALA A 249 3.88 -14.55 21.51
C ALA A 249 5.22 -14.37 22.28
N ARG A 250 5.96 -13.28 22.00
CA ARG A 250 7.22 -12.97 22.69
C ARG A 250 7.01 -12.72 24.19
N THR A 251 5.91 -12.06 24.57
CA THR A 251 5.62 -11.79 25.99
C THR A 251 5.31 -13.08 26.74
N LEU A 252 4.54 -13.99 26.13
CA LEU A 252 4.24 -15.31 26.70
C LEU A 252 5.53 -16.15 26.84
N GLN A 253 6.34 -16.19 25.80
CA GLN A 253 7.62 -16.91 25.81
C GLN A 253 8.56 -16.39 26.91
N ALA A 254 8.66 -15.07 27.09
CA ALA A 254 9.45 -14.46 28.15
C ALA A 254 8.93 -14.82 29.56
N ALA A 255 7.64 -15.08 29.69
CA ALA A 255 7.00 -15.56 30.92
C ALA A 255 7.08 -17.08 31.11
N GLY A 256 7.75 -17.82 30.21
CA GLY A 256 7.84 -19.27 30.22
C GLY A 256 6.53 -20.01 29.86
N LEU A 257 5.64 -19.30 29.14
CA LEU A 257 4.35 -19.86 28.71
C LEU A 257 4.41 -20.15 27.20
N THR A 258 3.66 -21.18 26.78
CA THR A 258 3.52 -21.50 25.33
C THR A 258 2.40 -20.71 24.70
N GLU A 259 2.45 -20.52 23.37
CA GLU A 259 1.40 -19.85 22.59
C GLU A 259 0.04 -20.56 22.72
N ASP A 260 0.03 -21.88 22.95
CA ASP A 260 -1.18 -22.68 23.10
C ASP A 260 -1.97 -22.38 24.39
N ALA A 261 -1.45 -21.54 25.28
CA ALA A 261 -2.09 -21.23 26.55
C ALA A 261 -3.41 -20.45 26.44
N GLN A 262 -3.82 -20.01 25.24
CA GLN A 262 -5.03 -19.20 24.95
C GLN A 262 -5.26 -18.03 25.94
N ILE A 263 -4.18 -17.51 26.53
CA ILE A 263 -4.23 -16.46 27.54
C ILE A 263 -4.63 -15.12 26.93
N PHE A 264 -4.24 -14.87 25.68
CA PHE A 264 -4.57 -13.67 24.92
C PHE A 264 -5.10 -14.03 23.54
N ARG A 265 -6.10 -13.28 23.08
CA ARG A 265 -6.64 -13.36 21.73
C ARG A 265 -6.55 -12.02 21.06
N VAL A 266 -5.93 -11.97 19.87
CA VAL A 266 -5.90 -10.77 19.04
C VAL A 266 -7.17 -10.70 18.20
N LEU A 267 -7.82 -9.54 18.20
CA LEU A 267 -9.05 -9.29 17.46
C LEU A 267 -8.76 -8.24 16.36
N ALA A 268 -8.61 -8.73 15.15
CA ALA A 268 -8.38 -7.87 13.98
C ALA A 268 -9.64 -7.08 13.54
N ASP A 269 -10.81 -7.52 13.98
CA ASP A 269 -12.10 -6.92 13.60
C ASP A 269 -12.51 -5.73 14.46
N ALA A 270 -11.75 -5.45 15.53
CA ALA A 270 -12.02 -4.31 16.41
C ALA A 270 -11.66 -3.00 15.69
N GLN A 271 -12.68 -2.24 15.30
CA GLN A 271 -12.49 -0.92 14.72
C GLN A 271 -12.51 0.16 15.80
N PRO A 272 -11.68 1.20 15.68
CA PRO A 272 -10.60 1.47 14.71
C PRO A 272 -9.26 0.85 15.10
N GLU A 273 -9.21 0.03 16.14
CA GLU A 273 -8.00 -0.43 16.82
C GLU A 273 -7.92 -1.96 16.77
N VAL A 274 -6.70 -2.50 16.82
CA VAL A 274 -6.49 -3.92 17.14
C VAL A 274 -6.76 -4.12 18.62
N ALA A 275 -7.58 -5.09 18.98
CA ALA A 275 -7.82 -5.41 20.37
C ALA A 275 -7.12 -6.73 20.77
N VAL A 276 -6.57 -6.77 21.98
CA VAL A 276 -6.08 -8.00 22.61
C VAL A 276 -7.01 -8.33 23.77
N GLN A 277 -7.59 -9.49 23.74
CA GLN A 277 -8.50 -9.97 24.78
C GLN A 277 -7.76 -10.94 25.72
N ALA A 278 -7.72 -10.61 27.00
CA ALA A 278 -7.13 -11.47 28.02
C ALA A 278 -8.15 -12.48 28.56
N ALA A 279 -7.75 -13.72 28.73
CA ALA A 279 -8.57 -14.76 29.33
C ALA A 279 -8.87 -14.44 30.81
N PRO A 280 -10.01 -14.93 31.37
CA PRO A 280 -10.30 -14.79 32.78
C PRO A 280 -9.19 -15.42 33.63
N GLY A 281 -8.77 -14.72 34.67
CA GLY A 281 -7.70 -15.20 35.55
C GLY A 281 -6.28 -14.95 35.07
N THR A 282 -6.08 -14.28 33.91
CA THR A 282 -4.73 -13.85 33.47
C THR A 282 -4.05 -13.00 34.55
N PRO A 283 -2.81 -13.36 34.97
CA PRO A 283 -2.11 -12.67 36.06
C PRO A 283 -1.90 -11.16 35.73
N ALA A 284 -2.13 -10.29 36.71
CA ALA A 284 -1.94 -8.85 36.54
C ALA A 284 -0.53 -8.45 36.09
N PRO A 285 0.57 -9.06 36.61
CA PRO A 285 1.92 -8.77 36.12
C PRO A 285 2.10 -9.07 34.63
N LEU A 286 1.52 -10.17 34.12
CA LEU A 286 1.59 -10.55 32.71
C LEU A 286 0.83 -9.57 31.81
N LYS A 287 -0.35 -9.10 32.28
CA LYS A 287 -1.11 -8.06 31.57
C LYS A 287 -0.33 -6.75 31.49
N GLU A 288 0.39 -6.38 32.56
CA GLU A 288 1.19 -5.16 32.58
C GLU A 288 2.40 -5.26 31.66
N GLN A 289 3.13 -6.38 31.67
CA GLN A 289 4.22 -6.64 30.73
C GLN A 289 3.75 -6.56 29.29
N LEU A 290 2.58 -7.13 28.98
CA LEU A 290 2.02 -7.05 27.64
C LEU A 290 1.63 -5.61 27.29
N ARG A 291 1.01 -4.87 28.21
CA ARG A 291 0.64 -3.46 27.99
C ARG A 291 1.86 -2.60 27.67
N GLU A 292 2.95 -2.75 28.42
CA GLU A 292 4.21 -2.05 28.17
C GLU A 292 4.83 -2.42 26.80
N ALA A 293 4.78 -3.71 26.44
CA ALA A 293 5.29 -4.19 25.16
C ALA A 293 4.45 -3.64 23.97
N LEU A 294 3.12 -3.64 24.10
CA LEU A 294 2.20 -3.12 23.08
C LEU A 294 2.29 -1.60 22.94
N ALA A 295 2.54 -0.87 24.02
CA ALA A 295 2.70 0.59 23.99
C ALA A 295 3.90 1.07 23.14
N ARG A 296 4.82 0.19 22.81
CA ARG A 296 5.97 0.50 21.93
C ARG A 296 5.63 0.43 20.45
N LEU A 297 4.50 -0.17 20.08
CA LEU A 297 4.06 -0.22 18.68
C LEU A 297 3.49 1.14 18.26
N PRO A 298 3.73 1.62 17.03
CA PRO A 298 3.17 2.85 16.50
C PRO A 298 1.70 2.65 16.05
N VAL A 299 0.93 1.91 16.84
CA VAL A 299 -0.49 1.64 16.58
C VAL A 299 -1.23 1.55 17.91
N LYS A 300 -2.47 2.01 17.94
CA LYS A 300 -3.30 1.88 19.13
C LYS A 300 -3.78 0.45 19.29
N VAL A 301 -3.49 -0.15 20.44
CA VAL A 301 -3.93 -1.50 20.81
C VAL A 301 -4.74 -1.41 22.11
N ALA A 302 -5.96 -1.91 22.07
CA ALA A 302 -6.81 -1.99 23.25
C ALA A 302 -6.62 -3.35 23.95
N LEU A 303 -6.11 -3.35 25.17
CA LEU A 303 -6.09 -4.56 26.01
C LEU A 303 -7.42 -4.62 26.80
N ARG A 304 -8.23 -5.66 26.53
CA ARG A 304 -9.56 -5.86 27.10
C ARG A 304 -9.57 -7.13 27.95
N ASP A 305 -10.23 -7.09 29.10
CA ASP A 305 -10.56 -8.30 29.83
C ASP A 305 -11.79 -8.96 29.20
N LEU A 306 -11.79 -10.29 29.10
CA LEU A 306 -13.01 -11.04 28.83
C LEU A 306 -13.94 -10.81 30.04
N SER A 307 -14.87 -9.87 29.90
CA SER A 307 -16.03 -9.84 30.78
C SER A 307 -16.79 -11.15 30.57
N LEU A 308 -17.08 -11.87 31.64
CA LEU A 308 -18.06 -12.95 31.63
C LEU A 308 -19.36 -12.33 31.11
N ILE A 309 -19.63 -12.46 29.81
CA ILE A 309 -20.97 -12.23 29.30
C ILE A 309 -21.77 -13.39 29.90
N HIS A 310 -22.61 -13.07 30.85
CA HIS A 310 -23.60 -14.02 31.33
C HIS A 310 -24.43 -14.46 30.12
N ILE A 311 -24.31 -15.75 29.80
CA ILE A 311 -25.21 -16.46 28.89
C ILE A 311 -26.59 -16.48 29.49
#